data_35f24bfc8927a12f0ee4d57828d6c06b
#
_entry.id   35f24bfc8927a12f0ee4d57828d6c06b
#
_cell.length_a   1.000
_cell.length_b   1.000
_cell.length_c   1.000
_cell.angle_alpha   90.00
_cell.angle_beta   90.00
_cell.angle_gamma   90.00
#
_symmetry.space_group_name_H-M   'P 1'
#
loop_
_entity.id
_entity.type
_entity.pdbx_description
1 polymer ?
#
loop_
_entity_poly.entity_id
_entity_poly.type
_entity_poly.pdbx_seq_one_letter_code
_entity_poly.pdbx_strand_id
1 'polypeptide(L)'
;VSTSRPVTEPDVHDNGDDNDEGTGDVDAAADDGRPPSRRGRRRRRRGRLPSARIVVAALLALTLLAGVGLFVRAAQLEDSGATGNLALADADATDAVAGEVTDILRTVFSYTPETIEETERRAGELLAGPAAEEYSELMAEVRDLAADQQLTLTTTVVRAGVRDLTEDRAHLLVFLDQVAERAGEDPTTTAAQLSVTAQRGEDRWQVTEITSR
;
A
#
# COMPACT_ATOMS: atom_id res chain seq x y z
N VAL A 1 -31.75 -18.01 -44.64
CA VAL A 1 -31.37 -19.35 -45.09
C VAL A 1 -30.38 -19.85 -44.04
N SER A 2 -30.82 -20.41 -42.98
CA SER A 2 -31.10 -21.84 -42.63
C SER A 2 -29.93 -22.76 -42.89
N THR A 3 -29.38 -23.41 -41.87
CA THR A 3 -29.30 -24.86 -41.68
C THR A 3 -28.17 -25.18 -40.72
N SER A 4 -28.42 -25.53 -39.45
CA SER A 4 -28.57 -26.89 -38.88
C SER A 4 -27.30 -27.61 -38.45
N ARG A 5 -27.33 -28.00 -37.18
CA ARG A 5 -26.52 -28.98 -36.38
C ARG A 5 -26.45 -30.38 -37.05
N PRO A 6 -25.60 -31.33 -36.62
CA PRO A 6 -25.82 -32.13 -35.39
C PRO A 6 -24.52 -32.47 -34.57
N VAL A 7 -24.58 -32.57 -33.29
CA VAL A 7 -24.70 -33.66 -32.31
C VAL A 7 -24.10 -35.03 -32.71
N THR A 8 -23.12 -35.49 -31.93
CA THR A 8 -22.94 -36.93 -31.66
C THR A 8 -22.10 -37.10 -30.35
N GLU A 9 -22.70 -37.60 -29.34
CA GLU A 9 -22.24 -38.50 -28.25
C GLU A 9 -22.75 -39.90 -28.66
N PRO A 10 -22.42 -41.02 -27.96
CA PRO A 10 -21.45 -41.39 -26.93
C PRO A 10 -20.63 -42.67 -27.32
N ASP A 11 -19.74 -43.16 -26.47
CA ASP A 11 -19.66 -44.61 -26.20
C ASP A 11 -18.96 -44.95 -24.86
N VAL A 12 -19.69 -45.76 -24.13
CA VAL A 12 -19.46 -46.47 -22.90
C VAL A 12 -18.74 -47.80 -23.21
N HIS A 13 -17.78 -48.19 -22.40
CA HIS A 13 -17.38 -49.62 -22.14
C HIS A 13 -16.67 -49.65 -20.78
N ASP A 14 -17.27 -50.11 -19.80
CA ASP A 14 -17.69 -51.31 -19.07
C ASP A 14 -16.83 -52.57 -19.32
N ASN A 15 -16.51 -53.19 -18.23
CA ASN A 15 -16.08 -54.55 -17.87
C ASN A 15 -14.80 -54.54 -17.04
N GLY A 16 -14.72 -55.15 -15.85
CA GLY A 16 -15.43 -56.25 -15.27
C GLY A 16 -14.40 -57.08 -14.51
N ASP A 17 -14.73 -57.34 -13.30
CA ASP A 17 -14.48 -58.54 -12.44
C ASP A 17 -13.21 -59.37 -12.68
N ASP A 18 -12.53 -59.73 -11.64
CA ASP A 18 -12.67 -61.03 -10.90
C ASP A 18 -11.58 -61.20 -9.84
N ASN A 19 -12.02 -61.48 -8.66
CA ASN A 19 -11.60 -62.50 -7.64
C ASN A 19 -10.27 -63.25 -7.89
N ASP A 20 -9.49 -63.40 -6.85
CA ASP A 20 -9.34 -64.72 -6.24
C ASP A 20 -8.69 -64.69 -4.84
N GLU A 21 -9.23 -65.53 -4.01
CA GLU A 21 -8.81 -65.87 -2.65
C GLU A 21 -7.58 -66.80 -2.68
N GLY A 22 -6.81 -66.78 -1.62
CA GLY A 22 -5.73 -67.77 -1.41
C GLY A 22 -5.15 -67.72 0.00
N THR A 23 -5.84 -68.43 0.85
CA THR A 23 -5.47 -68.97 2.16
C THR A 23 -4.11 -69.68 2.18
N GLY A 24 -3.42 -69.66 3.32
CA GLY A 24 -2.39 -70.64 3.63
C GLY A 24 -1.43 -70.20 4.73
N ASP A 25 -1.74 -70.64 5.81
CA ASP A 25 -1.29 -71.08 7.11
C ASP A 25 0.20 -71.52 7.27
N VAL A 26 0.61 -71.32 8.47
CA VAL A 26 1.42 -72.06 9.49
C VAL A 26 2.94 -71.98 9.49
N ASP A 27 3.35 -71.71 10.68
CA ASP A 27 4.31 -72.28 11.61
C ASP A 27 5.79 -71.86 11.67
N ALA A 28 6.02 -71.45 12.85
CA ALA A 28 6.96 -71.87 13.87
C ALA A 28 8.44 -71.48 13.80
N ALA A 29 8.78 -70.79 14.86
CA ALA A 29 9.85 -71.03 15.83
C ALA A 29 11.31 -70.65 15.55
N ALA A 30 11.79 -70.05 16.61
CA ALA A 30 13.12 -70.01 17.22
C ALA A 30 13.98 -68.80 17.01
N ASP A 31 13.96 -67.92 18.02
CA ASP A 31 15.04 -67.61 18.96
C ASP A 31 16.46 -67.52 18.40
N ASP A 32 16.98 -66.29 18.41
CA ASP A 32 18.34 -66.12 19.00
C ASP A 32 18.63 -64.58 19.20
N GLY A 33 19.02 -64.32 20.42
CA GLY A 33 19.30 -62.99 20.91
C GLY A 33 20.59 -62.38 20.39
N ARG A 34 20.49 -61.04 20.12
CA ARG A 34 21.62 -60.12 20.26
C ARG A 34 21.16 -58.68 20.36
N PRO A 35 21.84 -57.82 21.12
CA PRO A 35 21.35 -56.56 21.60
C PRO A 35 21.37 -55.47 20.54
N PRO A 36 20.48 -54.43 20.62
CA PRO A 36 20.36 -53.40 19.64
C PRO A 36 21.46 -52.35 19.77
N SER A 37 22.15 -52.11 18.70
CA SER A 37 23.02 -50.96 18.51
C SER A 37 22.22 -49.66 18.66
N ARG A 38 22.62 -48.84 19.62
CA ARG A 38 22.17 -47.47 19.83
C ARG A 38 22.46 -46.64 18.58
N ARG A 39 21.50 -46.49 17.64
CA ARG A 39 21.50 -45.46 16.63
C ARG A 39 20.83 -44.21 17.22
N GLY A 40 21.66 -43.19 17.44
CA GLY A 40 21.25 -41.88 17.91
C GLY A 40 20.12 -41.28 17.06
N ARG A 41 18.96 -41.16 17.67
CA ARG A 41 17.88 -40.32 17.16
C ARG A 41 18.35 -38.89 17.25
N ARG A 42 18.89 -38.34 16.15
CA ARG A 42 18.96 -36.89 15.94
C ARG A 42 17.53 -36.38 15.99
N ARG A 43 17.15 -35.82 17.15
CA ARG A 43 15.95 -34.99 17.29
C ARG A 43 16.12 -33.81 16.34
N ARG A 44 15.54 -33.89 15.15
CA ARG A 44 15.24 -32.71 14.35
C ARG A 44 14.34 -31.84 15.21
N ARG A 45 14.88 -30.74 15.75
CA ARG A 45 14.10 -29.62 16.26
C ARG A 45 13.28 -29.11 15.08
N ARG A 46 12.06 -29.56 14.95
CA ARG A 46 11.04 -28.88 14.13
C ARG A 46 10.84 -27.53 14.81
N GLY A 47 11.40 -26.46 14.21
CA GLY A 47 11.01 -25.11 14.53
C GLY A 47 9.50 -25.04 14.38
N ARG A 48 8.80 -24.85 15.49
CA ARG A 48 7.37 -24.55 15.46
C ARG A 48 7.26 -23.18 14.80
N LEU A 49 6.82 -23.17 13.55
CA LEU A 49 6.33 -21.96 12.92
C LEU A 49 5.24 -21.40 13.85
N PRO A 50 5.28 -20.11 14.19
CA PRO A 50 4.23 -19.52 15.01
C PRO A 50 2.90 -19.81 14.33
N SER A 51 1.93 -20.34 15.10
CA SER A 51 0.62 -20.67 14.55
C SER A 51 0.05 -19.41 13.88
N ALA A 52 -0.60 -19.53 12.73
CA ALA A 52 -1.19 -18.40 11.99
C ALA A 52 -2.03 -17.48 12.90
N ARG A 53 -2.59 -18.03 13.98
CA ARG A 53 -3.32 -17.28 15.01
C ARG A 53 -2.44 -16.29 15.78
N ILE A 54 -1.17 -16.62 16.06
CA ILE A 54 -0.22 -15.73 16.76
C ILE A 54 0.20 -14.61 15.82
N VAL A 55 0.43 -14.89 14.52
CA VAL A 55 0.76 -13.88 13.52
C VAL A 55 -0.40 -12.92 13.30
N VAL A 56 -1.63 -13.43 13.20
CA VAL A 56 -2.85 -12.60 13.08
C VAL A 56 -3.07 -11.76 14.35
N ALA A 57 -2.87 -12.33 15.54
CA ALA A 57 -2.99 -11.58 16.80
C ALA A 57 -1.92 -10.49 16.92
N ALA A 58 -0.68 -10.75 16.47
CA ALA A 58 0.39 -9.76 16.47
C ALA A 58 0.11 -8.62 15.46
N LEU A 59 -0.41 -8.94 14.27
CA LEU A 59 -0.83 -7.95 13.28
C LEU A 59 -2.00 -7.09 13.79
N LEU A 60 -3.01 -7.69 14.44
CA LEU A 60 -4.11 -6.96 15.05
C LEU A 60 -3.65 -6.07 16.21
N ALA A 61 -2.72 -6.53 17.04
CA ALA A 61 -2.14 -5.71 18.10
C ALA A 61 -1.32 -4.54 17.54
N LEU A 62 -0.58 -4.76 16.46
CA LEU A 62 0.21 -3.73 15.80
C LEU A 62 -0.68 -2.66 15.16
N THR A 63 -1.76 -3.06 14.50
CA THR A 63 -2.75 -2.12 13.93
C THR A 63 -3.51 -1.34 15.00
N LEU A 64 -3.83 -1.97 16.15
CA LEU A 64 -4.45 -1.28 17.28
C LEU A 64 -3.50 -0.27 17.93
N LEU A 65 -2.21 -0.61 18.12
CA LEU A 65 -1.21 0.30 18.68
C LEU A 65 -0.91 1.47 17.73
N ALA A 66 -0.84 1.21 16.41
CA ALA A 66 -0.70 2.26 15.41
C ALA A 66 -1.93 3.19 15.38
N GLY A 67 -3.14 2.62 15.48
CA GLY A 67 -4.39 3.39 15.56
C GLY A 67 -4.48 4.28 16.78
N VAL A 68 -4.06 3.79 17.96
CA VAL A 68 -4.05 4.57 19.22
C VAL A 68 -2.98 5.68 19.17
N GLY A 69 -1.80 5.38 18.61
CA GLY A 69 -0.72 6.38 18.46
C GLY A 69 -1.15 7.54 17.53
N LEU A 70 -1.80 7.21 16.41
CA LEU A 70 -2.34 8.20 15.48
C LEU A 70 -3.51 9.01 16.12
N PHE A 71 -4.36 8.36 16.91
CA PHE A 71 -5.48 9.04 17.56
C PHE A 71 -5.00 10.03 18.65
N VAL A 72 -3.99 9.65 19.44
CA VAL A 72 -3.42 10.56 20.44
C VAL A 72 -2.71 11.74 19.78
N ARG A 73 -2.03 11.52 18.66
CA ARG A 73 -1.37 12.59 17.90
C ARG A 73 -2.38 13.50 17.21
N ALA A 74 -3.48 12.96 16.69
CA ALA A 74 -4.59 13.74 16.15
C ALA A 74 -5.26 14.60 17.20
N ALA A 75 -5.52 14.06 18.42
CA ALA A 75 -6.12 14.80 19.53
C ALA A 75 -5.23 15.93 20.04
N GLN A 76 -3.89 15.76 20.05
CA GLN A 76 -2.95 16.83 20.42
C GLN A 76 -2.90 17.98 19.38
N LEU A 77 -3.27 17.70 18.14
CA LEU A 77 -3.34 18.71 17.06
C LEU A 77 -4.67 19.49 17.09
N GLU A 78 -5.75 18.88 17.58
CA GLU A 78 -7.06 19.53 17.70
C GLU A 78 -7.15 20.52 18.85
N ASP A 79 -6.37 20.35 19.92
CA ASP A 79 -6.44 21.18 21.14
C ASP A 79 -5.77 22.57 20.98
N SER A 80 -5.00 22.79 19.90
CA SER A 80 -4.31 24.05 19.66
C SER A 80 -5.09 25.04 18.77
N GLY A 81 -6.18 24.60 18.13
CA GLY A 81 -6.84 25.34 17.05
C GLY A 81 -8.09 26.14 17.39
N ALA A 82 -8.66 25.98 18.60
CA ALA A 82 -10.00 26.52 18.87
C ALA A 82 -10.05 28.05 19.07
N THR A 83 -8.93 28.70 19.33
CA THR A 83 -8.88 30.15 19.62
C THR A 83 -8.18 30.99 18.55
N GLY A 84 -7.64 30.39 17.50
CA GLY A 84 -6.86 31.10 16.49
C GLY A 84 -7.05 30.62 15.03
N ASN A 85 -8.16 29.93 14.73
CA ASN A 85 -8.40 29.48 13.36
C ASN A 85 -8.73 30.66 12.43
N LEU A 86 -7.77 31.07 11.64
CA LEU A 86 -7.88 32.15 10.64
C LEU A 86 -8.66 31.73 9.40
N ALA A 87 -8.89 30.43 9.15
CA ALA A 87 -9.57 29.94 7.96
C ALA A 87 -11.01 30.50 7.79
N LEU A 88 -11.65 30.92 8.89
CA LEU A 88 -12.97 31.54 8.87
C LEU A 88 -12.92 33.06 8.98
N ALA A 89 -11.78 33.62 9.42
CA ALA A 89 -11.64 35.04 9.74
C ALA A 89 -10.88 35.82 8.64
N ASP A 90 -9.98 35.15 7.92
CA ASP A 90 -9.12 35.74 6.90
C ASP A 90 -9.20 34.95 5.58
N ALA A 91 -10.08 35.42 4.69
CA ALA A 91 -10.29 34.75 3.40
C ALA A 91 -9.05 34.87 2.49
N ASP A 92 -8.36 36.01 2.51
CA ASP A 92 -7.20 36.26 1.66
C ASP A 92 -6.02 35.34 2.06
N ALA A 93 -5.76 35.21 3.36
CA ALA A 93 -4.74 34.28 3.87
C ALA A 93 -5.11 32.81 3.57
N THR A 94 -6.38 32.47 3.67
CA THR A 94 -6.91 31.13 3.37
C THR A 94 -6.72 30.79 1.90
N ASP A 95 -7.08 31.70 0.99
CA ASP A 95 -6.92 31.50 -0.45
C ASP A 95 -5.45 31.44 -0.85
N ALA A 96 -4.59 32.26 -0.23
CA ALA A 96 -3.15 32.23 -0.48
C ALA A 96 -2.53 30.87 -0.12
N VAL A 97 -2.79 30.36 1.09
CA VAL A 97 -2.23 29.06 1.50
C VAL A 97 -2.81 27.90 0.70
N ALA A 98 -4.10 27.95 0.35
CA ALA A 98 -4.71 26.94 -0.51
C ALA A 98 -4.07 26.93 -1.91
N GLY A 99 -3.76 28.10 -2.47
CA GLY A 99 -3.06 28.26 -3.73
C GLY A 99 -1.64 27.70 -3.68
N GLU A 100 -0.83 28.09 -2.68
CA GLU A 100 0.53 27.57 -2.52
C GLU A 100 0.57 26.05 -2.35
N VAL A 101 -0.26 25.49 -1.49
CA VAL A 101 -0.33 24.02 -1.29
C VAL A 101 -0.78 23.30 -2.57
N THR A 102 -1.73 23.89 -3.31
CA THR A 102 -2.14 23.36 -4.62
C THR A 102 -0.96 23.28 -5.58
N ASP A 103 -0.16 24.34 -5.69
CA ASP A 103 1.00 24.39 -6.58
C ASP A 103 2.10 23.42 -6.13
N ILE A 104 2.32 23.27 -4.83
CA ILE A 104 3.23 22.27 -4.27
C ILE A 104 2.81 20.86 -4.72
N LEU A 105 1.56 20.48 -4.46
CA LEU A 105 1.06 19.13 -4.77
C LEU A 105 1.11 18.83 -6.27
N ARG A 106 0.76 19.82 -7.13
CA ARG A 106 0.89 19.66 -8.57
C ARG A 106 2.33 19.47 -9.00
N THR A 107 3.26 20.19 -8.39
CA THR A 107 4.69 20.11 -8.71
C THR A 107 5.28 18.76 -8.31
N VAL A 108 5.02 18.31 -7.08
CA VAL A 108 5.65 17.09 -6.56
C VAL A 108 5.02 15.80 -7.10
N PHE A 109 3.75 15.83 -7.51
CA PHE A 109 3.05 14.66 -8.04
C PHE A 109 2.85 14.68 -9.56
N SER A 110 3.58 15.52 -10.30
CA SER A 110 3.57 15.49 -11.77
C SER A 110 4.99 15.33 -12.28
N TYR A 111 5.22 14.31 -13.10
CA TYR A 111 6.52 14.01 -13.68
C TYR A 111 6.40 13.27 -15.01
N THR A 112 7.47 13.34 -15.80
CA THR A 112 7.74 12.48 -16.95
C THR A 112 9.04 11.74 -16.72
N PRO A 113 9.39 10.70 -17.50
CA PRO A 113 10.68 10.03 -17.39
C PRO A 113 11.88 10.99 -17.45
N GLU A 114 11.77 12.09 -18.22
CA GLU A 114 12.82 13.07 -18.42
C GLU A 114 12.90 14.10 -17.29
N THR A 115 11.79 14.34 -16.58
CA THR A 115 11.72 15.42 -15.58
C THR A 115 11.70 14.91 -14.13
N ILE A 116 11.68 13.60 -13.91
CA ILE A 116 11.54 13.01 -12.58
C ILE A 116 12.62 13.46 -11.60
N GLU A 117 13.89 13.56 -12.03
CA GLU A 117 14.99 14.03 -11.19
C GLU A 117 14.84 15.52 -10.80
N GLU A 118 14.36 16.34 -11.72
CA GLU A 118 14.07 17.74 -11.46
C GLU A 118 12.88 17.89 -10.49
N THR A 119 11.85 17.05 -10.64
CA THR A 119 10.70 17.00 -9.74
C THR A 119 11.14 16.61 -8.32
N GLU A 120 12.00 15.60 -8.17
CA GLU A 120 12.55 15.20 -6.87
C GLU A 120 13.36 16.34 -6.22
N ARG A 121 14.19 17.02 -6.99
CA ARG A 121 14.97 18.15 -6.48
C ARG A 121 14.05 19.26 -5.96
N ARG A 122 13.01 19.60 -6.70
CA ARG A 122 12.00 20.58 -6.27
C ARG A 122 11.22 20.12 -5.06
N ALA A 123 10.87 18.83 -5.00
CA ALA A 123 10.20 18.28 -3.84
C ALA A 123 11.02 18.46 -2.56
N GLY A 124 12.34 18.32 -2.61
CA GLY A 124 13.22 18.61 -1.48
C GLY A 124 13.19 20.06 -0.98
N GLU A 125 12.71 21.02 -1.79
CA GLU A 125 12.52 22.42 -1.39
C GLU A 125 11.10 22.69 -0.87
N LEU A 126 10.10 21.89 -1.31
CA LEU A 126 8.68 22.10 -1.09
C LEU A 126 8.10 21.21 0.00
N LEU A 127 8.74 20.08 0.27
CA LEU A 127 8.35 19.13 1.31
C LEU A 127 9.33 19.21 2.48
N ALA A 128 8.83 18.90 3.68
CA ALA A 128 9.64 18.82 4.89
C ALA A 128 9.12 17.71 5.80
N GLY A 129 9.92 17.33 6.81
CA GLY A 129 9.54 16.31 7.80
C GLY A 129 9.08 14.98 7.17
N PRO A 130 8.04 14.33 7.75
CA PRO A 130 7.55 13.05 7.27
C PRO A 130 7.19 13.03 5.77
N ALA A 131 6.60 14.09 5.23
CA ALA A 131 6.24 14.15 3.82
C ALA A 131 7.46 14.07 2.89
N ALA A 132 8.59 14.68 3.27
CA ALA A 132 9.83 14.61 2.48
C ALA A 132 10.44 13.20 2.53
N GLU A 133 10.41 12.55 3.71
CA GLU A 133 10.94 11.20 3.90
C GLU A 133 10.13 10.18 3.10
N GLU A 134 8.81 10.16 3.26
CA GLU A 134 7.90 9.26 2.54
C GLU A 134 7.95 9.48 1.03
N TYR A 135 8.04 10.74 0.59
CA TYR A 135 8.18 11.06 -0.82
C TYR A 135 9.49 10.53 -1.42
N SER A 136 10.59 10.66 -0.70
CA SER A 136 11.90 10.15 -1.13
C SER A 136 11.90 8.62 -1.27
N GLU A 137 11.27 7.91 -0.32
CA GLU A 137 11.11 6.45 -0.38
C GLU A 137 10.25 6.04 -1.58
N LEU A 138 9.12 6.73 -1.78
CA LEU A 138 8.23 6.48 -2.92
C LEU A 138 8.97 6.70 -4.26
N MET A 139 9.70 7.80 -4.41
CA MET A 139 10.41 8.12 -5.65
C MET A 139 11.56 7.15 -5.95
N ALA A 140 12.20 6.60 -4.91
CA ALA A 140 13.20 5.55 -5.10
C ALA A 140 12.63 4.29 -5.78
N GLU A 141 11.37 3.95 -5.49
CA GLU A 141 10.68 2.81 -6.13
C GLU A 141 10.11 3.15 -7.51
N VAL A 142 9.62 4.39 -7.67
CA VAL A 142 8.92 4.82 -8.89
C VAL A 142 9.88 5.16 -10.03
N ARG A 143 11.10 5.63 -9.75
CA ARG A 143 12.04 6.13 -10.76
C ARG A 143 12.34 5.10 -11.85
N ASP A 144 12.72 3.88 -11.45
CA ASP A 144 13.07 2.81 -12.39
C ASP A 144 11.84 2.41 -13.21
N LEU A 145 10.67 2.29 -12.55
CA LEU A 145 9.40 1.96 -13.22
C LEU A 145 8.98 3.06 -14.21
N ALA A 146 9.17 4.33 -13.86
CA ALA A 146 8.82 5.45 -14.73
C ALA A 146 9.69 5.46 -15.99
N ALA A 147 10.99 5.17 -15.86
CA ALA A 147 11.89 5.06 -17.00
C ALA A 147 11.56 3.86 -17.88
N ASP A 148 11.37 2.67 -17.30
CA ASP A 148 11.12 1.43 -18.02
C ASP A 148 9.76 1.43 -18.77
N GLN A 149 8.73 1.99 -18.16
CA GLN A 149 7.37 2.03 -18.71
C GLN A 149 7.07 3.33 -19.47
N GLN A 150 8.00 4.26 -19.55
CA GLN A 150 7.78 5.60 -20.11
C GLN A 150 6.55 6.27 -19.47
N LEU A 151 6.49 6.19 -18.12
CA LEU A 151 5.34 6.65 -17.34
C LEU A 151 5.37 8.16 -17.18
N THR A 152 4.34 8.83 -17.67
CA THR A 152 4.03 10.22 -17.38
C THR A 152 2.89 10.27 -16.38
N LEU A 153 3.08 10.99 -15.28
CA LEU A 153 2.02 11.26 -14.30
C LEU A 153 1.70 12.75 -14.28
N THR A 154 0.44 13.07 -14.51
CA THR A 154 -0.07 14.44 -14.42
C THR A 154 -1.09 14.54 -13.29
N THR A 155 -0.85 15.43 -12.34
CA THR A 155 -1.73 15.68 -11.21
C THR A 155 -2.43 17.03 -11.35
N THR A 156 -3.75 17.01 -11.23
CA THR A 156 -4.59 18.21 -11.21
C THR A 156 -5.32 18.29 -9.88
N VAL A 157 -5.11 19.37 -9.12
CA VAL A 157 -5.90 19.62 -7.92
C VAL A 157 -7.25 20.18 -8.35
N VAL A 158 -8.30 19.41 -8.05
CA VAL A 158 -9.70 19.78 -8.38
C VAL A 158 -10.24 20.78 -7.36
N ARG A 159 -9.92 20.55 -6.08
CA ARG A 159 -10.31 21.44 -4.98
C ARG A 159 -9.37 21.28 -3.78
N ALA A 160 -9.01 22.39 -3.18
CA ALA A 160 -8.39 22.45 -1.87
C ALA A 160 -9.29 23.24 -0.91
N GLY A 161 -9.51 22.73 0.29
CA GLY A 161 -10.26 23.41 1.34
C GLY A 161 -9.44 23.45 2.62
N VAL A 162 -9.21 24.64 3.15
CA VAL A 162 -8.51 24.85 4.41
C VAL A 162 -9.48 24.58 5.55
N ARG A 163 -9.15 23.63 6.42
CA ARG A 163 -9.92 23.27 7.60
C ARG A 163 -9.49 24.09 8.80
N ASP A 164 -8.20 24.32 8.91
CA ASP A 164 -7.59 25.03 10.01
C ASP A 164 -6.40 25.83 9.50
N LEU A 165 -6.25 27.06 9.95
CA LEU A 165 -5.17 27.96 9.59
C LEU A 165 -4.73 28.76 10.81
N THR A 166 -3.43 28.71 11.09
CA THR A 166 -2.74 29.58 12.04
C THR A 166 -1.67 30.39 11.28
N GLU A 167 -0.91 31.21 11.98
CA GLU A 167 0.18 31.99 11.39
C GLU A 167 1.27 31.11 10.75
N ASP A 168 1.49 29.91 11.30
CA ASP A 168 2.60 29.02 10.96
C ASP A 168 2.18 27.64 10.46
N ARG A 169 0.88 27.28 10.54
CA ARG A 169 0.38 25.96 10.18
C ARG A 169 -0.97 26.02 9.48
N ALA A 170 -1.13 25.16 8.49
CA ALA A 170 -2.40 24.95 7.80
C ALA A 170 -2.72 23.46 7.67
N HIS A 171 -3.99 23.10 7.87
CA HIS A 171 -4.53 21.78 7.59
C HIS A 171 -5.56 21.88 6.47
N LEU A 172 -5.34 21.12 5.40
CA LEU A 172 -6.15 21.14 4.21
C LEU A 172 -6.74 19.77 3.90
N LEU A 173 -7.89 19.78 3.27
CA LEU A 173 -8.47 18.66 2.55
C LEU A 173 -8.39 18.93 1.07
N VAL A 174 -7.73 18.07 0.33
CA VAL A 174 -7.45 18.26 -1.10
C VAL A 174 -8.01 17.10 -1.89
N PHE A 175 -8.73 17.43 -2.97
CA PHE A 175 -9.20 16.49 -3.97
C PHE A 175 -8.38 16.69 -5.25
N LEU A 176 -7.86 15.61 -5.80
CA LEU A 176 -7.06 15.67 -7.01
C LEU A 176 -7.40 14.52 -7.95
N ASP A 177 -7.17 14.78 -9.23
CA ASP A 177 -7.20 13.78 -10.29
C ASP A 177 -5.78 13.56 -10.80
N GLN A 178 -5.42 12.31 -11.02
CA GLN A 178 -4.15 11.89 -11.58
C GLN A 178 -4.38 11.14 -12.88
N VAL A 179 -3.70 11.56 -13.93
CA VAL A 179 -3.67 10.88 -15.22
C VAL A 179 -2.30 10.23 -15.39
N ALA A 180 -2.30 8.92 -15.50
CA ALA A 180 -1.10 8.13 -15.78
C ALA A 180 -1.12 7.67 -17.26
N GLU A 181 -0.07 8.02 -18.00
CA GLU A 181 0.13 7.63 -19.40
C GLU A 181 1.37 6.74 -19.49
N ARG A 182 1.27 5.62 -20.19
CA ARG A 182 2.37 4.69 -20.48
C ARG A 182 2.50 4.43 -21.95
N ALA A 183 3.71 4.11 -22.40
CA ALA A 183 3.93 3.79 -23.80
C ALA A 183 3.11 2.56 -24.22
N GLY A 184 2.22 2.74 -25.21
CA GLY A 184 1.42 1.67 -25.77
C GLY A 184 0.17 1.27 -24.99
N GLU A 185 -0.21 2.02 -23.96
CA GLU A 185 -1.41 1.81 -23.16
C GLU A 185 -2.33 3.02 -23.23
N ASP A 186 -3.62 2.79 -22.98
CA ASP A 186 -4.58 3.89 -22.84
C ASP A 186 -4.35 4.64 -21.51
N PRO A 187 -4.51 5.98 -21.48
CA PRO A 187 -4.40 6.75 -20.24
C PRO A 187 -5.36 6.27 -19.16
N THR A 188 -4.87 6.21 -17.94
CA THR A 188 -5.67 5.84 -16.76
C THR A 188 -5.85 7.05 -15.85
N THR A 189 -7.09 7.35 -15.47
CA THR A 189 -7.41 8.44 -14.53
C THR A 189 -7.81 7.87 -13.17
N THR A 190 -7.25 8.43 -12.11
CA THR A 190 -7.56 8.06 -10.73
C THR A 190 -7.81 9.33 -9.91
N ALA A 191 -8.91 9.36 -9.17
CA ALA A 191 -9.19 10.41 -8.21
C ALA A 191 -8.64 10.05 -6.82
N ALA A 192 -8.09 11.02 -6.10
CA ALA A 192 -7.63 10.85 -4.74
C ALA A 192 -8.08 11.99 -3.83
N GLN A 193 -8.21 11.67 -2.54
CA GLN A 193 -8.48 12.61 -1.47
C GLN A 193 -7.33 12.57 -0.49
N LEU A 194 -6.75 13.73 -0.22
CA LEU A 194 -5.61 13.89 0.68
C LEU A 194 -5.96 14.79 1.86
N SER A 195 -5.48 14.43 3.02
CA SER A 195 -5.34 15.32 4.17
C SER A 195 -3.90 15.82 4.18
N VAL A 196 -3.71 17.12 4.14
CA VAL A 196 -2.40 17.76 4.00
C VAL A 196 -2.16 18.69 5.17
N THR A 197 -0.98 18.57 5.79
CA THR A 197 -0.48 19.54 6.76
C THR A 197 0.64 20.33 6.10
N ALA A 198 0.54 21.63 6.13
CA ALA A 198 1.60 22.54 5.71
C ALA A 198 2.08 23.40 6.88
N GLN A 199 3.35 23.73 6.88
CA GLN A 199 3.98 24.63 7.86
C GLN A 199 4.66 25.77 7.10
N ARG A 200 4.68 26.93 7.74
CA ARG A 200 5.37 28.09 7.21
C ARG A 200 6.86 27.96 7.45
N GLY A 201 7.65 27.87 6.37
CA GLY A 201 9.09 27.97 6.41
C GLY A 201 9.52 29.45 6.46
N GLU A 202 10.80 29.72 6.18
CA GLU A 202 11.34 31.09 6.20
C GLU A 202 10.68 31.98 5.15
N ASP A 203 10.53 31.50 3.91
CA ASP A 203 10.05 32.28 2.78
C ASP A 203 8.72 31.79 2.17
N ARG A 204 8.31 30.55 2.46
CA ARG A 204 7.16 29.87 1.83
C ARG A 204 6.54 28.82 2.72
N TRP A 205 5.36 28.36 2.33
CA TRP A 205 4.76 27.17 2.91
C TRP A 205 5.48 25.90 2.42
N GLN A 206 5.67 24.93 3.31
CA GLN A 206 6.17 23.59 3.01
C GLN A 206 5.15 22.56 3.48
N VAL A 207 4.94 21.53 2.69
CA VAL A 207 4.09 20.41 3.10
C VAL A 207 4.89 19.46 3.97
N THR A 208 4.38 19.20 5.19
CA THR A 208 5.07 18.36 6.19
C THR A 208 4.43 17.01 6.41
N GLU A 209 3.17 16.84 6.02
CA GLU A 209 2.46 15.56 6.14
C GLU A 209 1.40 15.45 5.05
N ILE A 210 1.31 14.26 4.44
CA ILE A 210 0.29 13.92 3.45
C ILE A 210 -0.29 12.56 3.83
N THR A 211 -1.61 12.50 3.96
CA THR A 211 -2.31 11.24 4.25
C THR A 211 -3.44 11.04 3.25
N SER A 212 -3.47 9.90 2.58
CA SER A 212 -4.59 9.50 1.71
C SER A 212 -5.79 9.06 2.54
N ARG A 213 -7.01 9.34 2.04
CA ARG A 213 -8.27 8.99 2.70
C ARG A 213 -9.18 8.21 1.77
#